data_cbed8df03d6c69be302b69c82f02b300
#
_entry.id   cbed8df03d6c69be302b69c82f02b300
#
_cell.length_a   1.000
_cell.length_b   1.000
_cell.length_c   1.000
_cell.angle_alpha   90.00
_cell.angle_beta   90.00
_cell.angle_gamma   90.00
#
_symmetry.space_group_name_H-M   'P 1'
#
loop_
_entity.id
_entity.type
_entity.pdbx_description
1 polymer ?
#
loop_
_entity_poly.entity_id
_entity_poly.type
_entity_poly.pdbx_seq_one_letter_code
_entity_poly.pdbx_strand_id
1 'polypeptide(L)'
;MPHSSHTQQTKTHEAAAGYSPRLCNDDLAPTRDQNWSWYNIFSFWMSDVHSMGGYVVAASFFTLGLASWQVLLCLLVGICIVQLCANLVAKPSQMAGVPYAVICRQAFGVFGANIPAVIRGLIAFAWYGIQTYLAANALMLVLLKFWPSLASLTSSSFLGLSPLGWLSFATMWLLQAMVFWHGMNAIKRFIDIAGPAVYVVMLALAGWIVYKTGLDGISFTLASKSLSAGEQTWQMITATALVVSYFSGPLLNFGDFSRYGKSMGEIRRGNRWGLPFNFLLFSVVTVVIVSGTQSLFGKMITDPIETVSRVGNDLAVAIGLLTMITATIGINIVANFVSPAFDFSNCAPQKISFRTGGMIAAVGSILLTPWNLFNSPELIHYTLDVLGAFIGPLFGILIADFYLIKRGRVSVDDLFDDTPQGKYWYRNGFNPKAIAALLPSVGLGLIISFIPTLHEVANFSWFIGVFLGATAYRWLARDEREVQAKAAFRSGAVAQ
;
A
#
# COMPACT_ATOMS: atom_id res chain seq x y z
N MET A 1 12.14 -1.00 -33.08
CA MET A 1 11.93 -2.44 -33.28
C MET A 1 10.59 -2.82 -32.66
N PRO A 2 9.54 -3.16 -33.46
CA PRO A 2 8.18 -3.40 -32.93
C PRO A 2 7.80 -4.89 -32.84
N HIS A 3 8.75 -5.80 -32.61
CA HIS A 3 8.47 -7.26 -32.60
C HIS A 3 8.19 -7.88 -31.21
N SER A 4 8.32 -7.14 -30.09
CA SER A 4 8.14 -7.75 -28.76
C SER A 4 6.70 -7.74 -28.23
N SER A 5 5.84 -6.86 -28.72
CA SER A 5 4.47 -6.72 -28.20
C SER A 5 3.51 -7.81 -28.72
N HIS A 6 3.68 -8.25 -29.97
CA HIS A 6 2.84 -9.31 -30.55
C HIS A 6 3.10 -10.70 -29.96
N THR A 7 4.36 -10.99 -29.63
CA THR A 7 4.74 -12.30 -29.05
C THR A 7 4.28 -12.45 -27.59
N GLN A 8 4.17 -11.34 -26.86
CA GLN A 8 3.68 -11.35 -25.47
C GLN A 8 2.17 -11.49 -25.40
N GLN A 9 1.43 -10.84 -26.28
CA GLN A 9 -0.03 -10.98 -26.38
C GLN A 9 -0.45 -12.40 -26.80
N THR A 10 0.26 -13.04 -27.72
CA THR A 10 -0.06 -14.43 -28.15
C THR A 10 0.16 -15.44 -27.02
N LYS A 11 1.19 -15.26 -26.18
CA LYS A 11 1.49 -16.15 -25.05
C LYS A 11 0.50 -16.03 -23.88
N THR A 12 -0.08 -14.83 -23.67
CA THR A 12 -1.10 -14.60 -22.64
C THR A 12 -2.46 -15.19 -23.06
N HIS A 13 -2.85 -15.05 -24.34
CA HIS A 13 -4.06 -15.69 -24.87
C HIS A 13 -4.02 -17.23 -24.76
N GLU A 14 -2.86 -17.86 -24.92
CA GLU A 14 -2.69 -19.30 -24.71
C GLU A 14 -2.82 -19.71 -23.24
N ALA A 15 -2.40 -18.85 -22.29
CA ALA A 15 -2.49 -19.14 -20.87
C ALA A 15 -3.93 -19.04 -20.31
N ALA A 16 -4.78 -18.22 -20.89
CA ALA A 16 -6.20 -18.09 -20.54
C ALA A 16 -7.09 -19.12 -21.24
N ALA A 17 -6.64 -19.70 -22.36
CA ALA A 17 -7.45 -20.53 -23.26
C ALA A 17 -7.99 -21.85 -22.67
N GLY A 18 -7.55 -22.23 -21.46
CA GLY A 18 -8.03 -23.47 -20.78
C GLY A 18 -8.93 -23.21 -19.57
N TYR A 19 -9.16 -21.93 -19.18
CA TYR A 19 -9.87 -21.57 -17.95
C TYR A 19 -11.24 -20.96 -18.21
N SER A 20 -12.14 -21.05 -17.21
CA SER A 20 -13.47 -20.45 -17.33
C SER A 20 -13.40 -18.93 -17.58
N PRO A 21 -14.06 -18.41 -18.63
CA PRO A 21 -14.12 -16.97 -18.88
C PRO A 21 -14.78 -16.17 -17.74
N ARG A 22 -15.56 -16.82 -16.88
CA ARG A 22 -16.18 -16.21 -15.69
C ARG A 22 -15.15 -15.89 -14.60
N LEU A 23 -14.00 -16.57 -14.63
CA LEU A 23 -12.94 -16.47 -13.62
C LEU A 23 -11.62 -15.96 -14.19
N CYS A 24 -11.44 -15.93 -15.50
CA CYS A 24 -10.18 -15.64 -16.14
C CYS A 24 -10.31 -14.65 -17.31
N ASN A 25 -9.32 -13.79 -17.42
CA ASN A 25 -8.96 -13.04 -18.60
C ASN A 25 -7.43 -12.98 -18.67
N ASP A 26 -6.87 -12.34 -19.69
CA ASP A 26 -5.41 -12.27 -19.91
C ASP A 26 -4.65 -11.62 -18.71
N ASP A 27 -5.30 -10.70 -18.00
CA ASP A 27 -4.70 -9.98 -16.87
C ASP A 27 -4.61 -10.85 -15.60
N LEU A 28 -5.61 -11.72 -15.39
CA LEU A 28 -5.74 -12.58 -14.22
C LEU A 28 -5.07 -13.94 -14.38
N ALA A 29 -4.82 -14.37 -15.62
CA ALA A 29 -4.19 -15.64 -15.94
C ALA A 29 -2.83 -15.81 -15.24
N PRO A 30 -2.41 -17.04 -14.94
CA PRO A 30 -1.09 -17.31 -14.38
C PRO A 30 0.01 -16.79 -15.30
N THR A 31 0.88 -15.93 -14.79
CA THR A 31 2.02 -15.44 -15.59
C THR A 31 3.13 -16.47 -15.66
N ARG A 32 3.68 -16.70 -16.86
CA ARG A 32 4.89 -17.46 -17.08
C ARG A 32 6.13 -16.58 -17.13
N ASP A 33 5.97 -15.27 -17.30
CA ASP A 33 7.04 -14.29 -17.38
C ASP A 33 7.42 -13.76 -15.99
N GLN A 34 8.00 -14.62 -15.15
CA GLN A 34 8.54 -14.25 -13.85
C GLN A 34 9.96 -13.71 -14.03
N ASN A 35 10.09 -12.45 -14.44
CA ASN A 35 11.36 -11.81 -14.80
C ASN A 35 11.82 -10.70 -13.87
N TRP A 36 11.06 -10.40 -12.80
CA TRP A 36 11.44 -9.37 -11.83
C TRP A 36 12.56 -9.88 -10.92
N SER A 37 13.67 -9.15 -10.90
CA SER A 37 14.78 -9.36 -9.97
C SER A 37 14.54 -8.64 -8.65
N TRP A 38 15.45 -8.84 -7.70
CA TRP A 38 15.46 -8.10 -6.43
C TRP A 38 15.45 -6.57 -6.62
N TYR A 39 16.09 -6.05 -7.69
CA TYR A 39 16.12 -4.62 -7.98
C TYR A 39 14.73 -4.07 -8.31
N ASN A 40 13.92 -4.77 -9.09
CA ASN A 40 12.56 -4.33 -9.42
C ASN A 40 11.66 -4.31 -8.16
N ILE A 41 11.81 -5.30 -7.28
CA ILE A 41 11.10 -5.33 -5.98
C ILE A 41 11.61 -4.22 -5.05
N PHE A 42 12.90 -3.95 -5.04
CA PHE A 42 13.50 -2.84 -4.32
C PHE A 42 12.95 -1.50 -4.81
N SER A 43 12.96 -1.26 -6.13
CA SER A 43 12.44 -0.04 -6.75
C SER A 43 10.94 0.16 -6.53
N PHE A 44 10.17 -0.94 -6.51
CA PHE A 44 8.76 -0.92 -6.11
C PHE A 44 8.61 -0.30 -4.71
N TRP A 45 9.33 -0.82 -3.71
CA TRP A 45 9.27 -0.29 -2.36
C TRP A 45 9.88 1.11 -2.23
N MET A 46 10.89 1.45 -3.03
CA MET A 46 11.38 2.83 -3.07
C MET A 46 10.28 3.80 -3.51
N SER A 47 9.47 3.44 -4.50
CA SER A 47 8.35 4.25 -4.96
C SER A 47 7.19 4.29 -3.96
N ASP A 48 6.97 3.22 -3.20
CA ASP A 48 5.90 3.14 -2.19
C ASP A 48 6.22 3.91 -0.90
N VAL A 49 7.46 3.83 -0.42
CA VAL A 49 7.91 4.48 0.82
C VAL A 49 7.93 6.00 0.68
N HIS A 50 8.43 6.51 -0.45
CA HIS A 50 8.55 7.94 -0.68
C HIS A 50 7.24 8.55 -1.19
N SER A 51 6.35 8.83 -0.27
CA SER A 51 5.08 9.50 -0.55
C SER A 51 4.86 10.68 0.39
N MET A 52 4.06 11.63 -0.06
CA MET A 52 3.60 12.74 0.79
C MET A 52 2.90 12.20 2.05
N GLY A 53 2.01 11.20 1.90
CA GLY A 53 1.32 10.56 3.01
C GLY A 53 2.29 9.91 4.00
N GLY A 54 3.34 9.23 3.51
CA GLY A 54 4.37 8.62 4.35
C GLY A 54 5.13 9.64 5.20
N TYR A 55 5.49 10.79 4.60
CA TYR A 55 6.12 11.89 5.35
C TYR A 55 5.19 12.46 6.42
N VAL A 56 3.92 12.73 6.08
CA VAL A 56 2.92 13.25 7.04
C VAL A 56 2.73 12.28 8.20
N VAL A 57 2.59 10.99 7.94
CA VAL A 57 2.44 9.96 8.99
C VAL A 57 3.70 9.86 9.86
N ALA A 58 4.89 9.77 9.26
CA ALA A 58 6.15 9.73 10.03
C ALA A 58 6.34 10.98 10.90
N ALA A 59 6.01 12.16 10.36
CA ALA A 59 6.09 13.41 11.08
C ALA A 59 5.03 13.54 12.20
N SER A 60 3.86 12.91 12.04
CA SER A 60 2.83 12.91 13.10
C SER A 60 3.30 12.21 14.38
N PHE A 61 4.29 11.31 14.30
CA PHE A 61 4.85 10.66 15.50
C PHE A 61 5.59 11.60 16.44
N PHE A 62 6.11 12.72 15.93
CA PHE A 62 6.66 13.77 16.79
C PHE A 62 5.58 14.43 17.66
N THR A 63 4.33 14.49 17.18
CA THR A 63 3.20 15.04 17.96
C THR A 63 2.79 14.14 19.13
N LEU A 64 3.17 12.84 19.08
CA LEU A 64 2.97 11.91 20.19
C LEU A 64 3.91 12.20 21.39
N GLY A 65 4.87 13.11 21.23
CA GLY A 65 5.84 13.46 22.27
C GLY A 65 7.09 12.58 22.27
N LEU A 66 7.27 11.74 21.26
CA LEU A 66 8.46 10.88 21.11
C LEU A 66 9.68 11.70 20.70
N ALA A 67 10.84 11.36 21.26
CA ALA A 67 12.12 11.89 20.82
C ALA A 67 12.47 11.34 19.41
N SER A 68 13.26 12.10 18.66
CA SER A 68 13.65 11.73 17.27
C SER A 68 14.20 10.30 17.17
N TRP A 69 15.06 9.85 18.10
CA TRP A 69 15.59 8.49 18.09
C TRP A 69 14.51 7.43 18.36
N GLN A 70 13.49 7.75 19.17
CA GLN A 70 12.35 6.87 19.44
C GLN A 70 11.49 6.73 18.18
N VAL A 71 11.24 7.84 17.47
CA VAL A 71 10.56 7.82 16.17
C VAL A 71 11.32 6.94 15.18
N LEU A 72 12.65 7.10 15.04
CA LEU A 72 13.47 6.24 14.18
C LEU A 72 13.34 4.75 14.54
N LEU A 73 13.38 4.42 15.82
CA LEU A 73 13.25 3.04 16.28
C LEU A 73 11.87 2.47 15.95
N CYS A 74 10.79 3.21 16.18
CA CYS A 74 9.43 2.79 15.87
C CYS A 74 9.24 2.57 14.37
N LEU A 75 9.75 3.47 13.55
CA LEU A 75 9.72 3.34 12.09
C LEU A 75 10.45 2.08 11.63
N LEU A 76 11.65 1.83 12.17
CA LEU A 76 12.44 0.65 11.82
C LEU A 76 11.77 -0.67 12.26
N VAL A 77 11.28 -0.74 13.51
CA VAL A 77 10.61 -1.95 14.02
C VAL A 77 9.34 -2.22 13.22
N GLY A 78 8.51 -1.19 13.00
CA GLY A 78 7.27 -1.32 12.23
C GLY A 78 7.52 -1.82 10.81
N ILE A 79 8.51 -1.26 10.10
CA ILE A 79 8.80 -1.69 8.74
C ILE A 79 9.43 -3.09 8.66
N CYS A 80 10.16 -3.52 9.68
CA CYS A 80 10.64 -4.90 9.78
C CYS A 80 9.47 -5.89 9.91
N ILE A 81 8.41 -5.55 10.67
CA ILE A 81 7.19 -6.35 10.74
C ILE A 81 6.52 -6.39 9.36
N VAL A 82 6.38 -5.25 8.68
CA VAL A 82 5.85 -5.18 7.30
C VAL A 82 6.64 -6.06 6.35
N GLN A 83 7.98 -6.05 6.42
CA GLN A 83 8.85 -6.87 5.58
C GLN A 83 8.63 -8.39 5.80
N LEU A 84 8.45 -8.82 7.04
CA LEU A 84 8.14 -10.21 7.35
C LEU A 84 6.77 -10.61 6.77
N CYS A 85 5.77 -9.77 6.97
CA CYS A 85 4.42 -9.98 6.45
C CYS A 85 4.38 -9.96 4.91
N ALA A 86 5.13 -9.07 4.26
CA ALA A 86 5.24 -9.03 2.80
C ALA A 86 5.80 -10.33 2.21
N ASN A 87 6.79 -10.94 2.87
CA ASN A 87 7.31 -12.24 2.46
C ASN A 87 6.27 -13.37 2.59
N LEU A 88 5.38 -13.29 3.58
CA LEU A 88 4.31 -14.27 3.74
C LEU A 88 3.28 -14.17 2.61
N VAL A 89 2.82 -12.97 2.29
CA VAL A 89 1.83 -12.73 1.22
C VAL A 89 2.40 -13.01 -0.17
N ALA A 90 3.68 -12.69 -0.38
CA ALA A 90 4.34 -12.89 -1.67
C ALA A 90 4.37 -14.34 -2.13
N LYS A 91 4.57 -15.29 -1.19
CA LYS A 91 4.84 -16.67 -1.51
C LYS A 91 3.73 -17.35 -2.33
N PRO A 92 2.45 -17.33 -1.93
CA PRO A 92 1.39 -17.97 -2.71
C PRO A 92 1.24 -17.38 -4.13
N SER A 93 1.30 -16.06 -4.28
CA SER A 93 1.18 -15.40 -5.58
C SER A 93 2.39 -15.65 -6.47
N GLN A 94 3.61 -15.67 -5.94
CA GLN A 94 4.81 -16.02 -6.70
C GLN A 94 4.78 -17.48 -7.17
N MET A 95 4.35 -18.40 -6.31
CA MET A 95 4.24 -19.83 -6.66
C MET A 95 3.20 -20.08 -7.75
N ALA A 96 2.06 -19.42 -7.69
CA ALA A 96 0.94 -19.59 -8.61
C ALA A 96 1.03 -18.70 -9.86
N GLY A 97 1.85 -17.65 -9.84
CA GLY A 97 1.92 -16.66 -10.92
C GLY A 97 0.68 -15.78 -11.04
N VAL A 98 -0.16 -15.69 -10.00
CA VAL A 98 -1.46 -15.01 -10.04
C VAL A 98 -1.52 -13.80 -9.09
N PRO A 99 -2.38 -12.79 -9.37
CA PRO A 99 -2.52 -11.63 -8.50
C PRO A 99 -3.26 -11.96 -7.20
N TYR A 100 -3.27 -11.01 -6.26
CA TYR A 100 -3.93 -11.10 -4.97
C TYR A 100 -5.38 -11.55 -5.07
N ALA A 101 -6.19 -10.90 -5.92
CA ALA A 101 -7.61 -11.21 -6.05
C ALA A 101 -7.86 -12.68 -6.46
N VAL A 102 -7.00 -13.24 -7.31
CA VAL A 102 -7.08 -14.66 -7.73
C VAL A 102 -6.63 -15.57 -6.60
N ILE A 103 -5.55 -15.24 -5.87
CA ILE A 103 -5.09 -16.09 -4.75
C ILE A 103 -6.11 -16.13 -3.61
N CYS A 104 -6.92 -15.09 -3.44
CA CYS A 104 -8.01 -15.07 -2.47
C CYS A 104 -9.06 -16.17 -2.69
N ARG A 105 -9.18 -16.71 -3.93
CA ARG A 105 -10.10 -17.81 -4.26
C ARG A 105 -9.82 -19.07 -3.43
N GLN A 106 -8.57 -19.28 -3.07
CA GLN A 106 -8.18 -20.40 -2.22
C GLN A 106 -8.88 -20.38 -0.86
N ALA A 107 -8.95 -19.21 -0.22
CA ALA A 107 -9.53 -19.04 1.11
C ALA A 107 -11.04 -18.77 1.05
N PHE A 108 -11.49 -17.92 0.12
CA PHE A 108 -12.87 -17.40 0.08
C PHE A 108 -13.78 -18.13 -0.91
N GLY A 109 -13.24 -18.94 -1.80
CA GLY A 109 -13.97 -19.57 -2.92
C GLY A 109 -13.86 -18.76 -4.20
N VAL A 110 -14.11 -19.41 -5.34
CA VAL A 110 -13.89 -18.83 -6.69
C VAL A 110 -14.70 -17.55 -6.94
N PHE A 111 -15.91 -17.43 -6.40
CA PHE A 111 -16.72 -16.21 -6.44
C PHE A 111 -16.62 -15.42 -5.13
N GLY A 112 -16.38 -16.08 -4.00
CA GLY A 112 -16.22 -15.45 -2.71
C GLY A 112 -14.99 -14.51 -2.63
N ALA A 113 -13.97 -14.73 -3.47
CA ALA A 113 -12.81 -13.85 -3.63
C ALA A 113 -13.16 -12.42 -4.06
N ASN A 114 -14.36 -12.19 -4.59
CA ASN A 114 -14.83 -10.85 -4.90
C ASN A 114 -15.06 -10.01 -3.64
N ILE A 115 -15.31 -10.63 -2.48
CA ILE A 115 -15.46 -9.91 -1.20
C ILE A 115 -14.15 -9.20 -0.82
N PRO A 116 -13.01 -9.90 -0.63
CA PRO A 116 -11.74 -9.23 -0.36
C PRO A 116 -11.30 -8.28 -1.49
N ALA A 117 -11.55 -8.62 -2.76
CA ALA A 117 -11.22 -7.78 -3.90
C ALA A 117 -11.98 -6.44 -3.86
N VAL A 118 -13.30 -6.44 -3.65
CA VAL A 118 -14.09 -5.20 -3.54
C VAL A 118 -13.68 -4.38 -2.33
N ILE A 119 -13.51 -4.99 -1.16
CA ILE A 119 -13.05 -4.29 0.04
C ILE A 119 -11.73 -3.58 -0.24
N ARG A 120 -10.75 -4.29 -0.79
CA ARG A 120 -9.43 -3.69 -1.09
C ARG A 120 -9.50 -2.64 -2.19
N GLY A 121 -10.31 -2.87 -3.22
CA GLY A 121 -10.54 -1.91 -4.29
C GLY A 121 -11.12 -0.59 -3.79
N LEU A 122 -12.11 -0.64 -2.87
CA LEU A 122 -12.69 0.56 -2.25
C LEU A 122 -11.69 1.30 -1.37
N ILE A 123 -10.85 0.58 -0.63
CA ILE A 123 -9.76 1.18 0.16
C ILE A 123 -8.77 1.89 -0.77
N ALA A 124 -8.44 1.28 -1.91
CA ALA A 124 -7.57 1.91 -2.90
C ALA A 124 -8.18 3.17 -3.53
N PHE A 125 -9.48 3.24 -3.70
CA PHE A 125 -10.17 4.48 -4.11
C PHE A 125 -9.87 5.64 -3.17
N ALA A 126 -10.01 5.41 -1.86
CA ALA A 126 -9.77 6.42 -0.85
C ALA A 126 -8.32 6.91 -0.92
N TRP A 127 -7.35 5.99 -0.90
CA TRP A 127 -5.94 6.32 -0.97
C TRP A 127 -5.52 6.97 -2.28
N TYR A 128 -6.04 6.49 -3.42
CA TYR A 128 -5.77 7.14 -4.71
C TYR A 128 -6.19 8.61 -4.70
N GLY A 129 -7.38 8.87 -4.19
CA GLY A 129 -7.91 10.23 -4.07
C GLY A 129 -7.08 11.09 -3.10
N ILE A 130 -6.78 10.57 -1.90
CA ILE A 130 -5.98 11.25 -0.88
C ILE A 130 -4.60 11.64 -1.43
N GLN A 131 -3.87 10.70 -2.01
CA GLN A 131 -2.55 10.97 -2.57
C GLN A 131 -2.61 11.93 -3.76
N THR A 132 -3.64 11.83 -4.60
CA THR A 132 -3.85 12.79 -5.70
C THR A 132 -4.12 14.19 -5.18
N TYR A 133 -4.90 14.33 -4.10
CA TYR A 133 -5.16 15.61 -3.44
C TYR A 133 -3.89 16.22 -2.84
N LEU A 134 -3.06 15.42 -2.17
CA LEU A 134 -1.79 15.88 -1.62
C LEU A 134 -0.84 16.36 -2.73
N ALA A 135 -0.74 15.63 -3.84
CA ALA A 135 0.05 16.05 -5.01
C ALA A 135 -0.52 17.32 -5.68
N ALA A 136 -1.85 17.45 -5.71
CA ALA A 136 -2.52 18.65 -6.23
C ALA A 136 -2.20 19.89 -5.40
N ASN A 137 -2.15 19.77 -4.07
CA ASN A 137 -1.73 20.86 -3.20
C ASN A 137 -0.28 21.28 -3.47
N ALA A 138 0.64 20.32 -3.69
CA ALA A 138 2.00 20.62 -4.09
C ALA A 138 2.05 21.38 -5.42
N LEU A 139 1.30 20.92 -6.42
CA LEU A 139 1.21 21.60 -7.72
C LEU A 139 0.63 23.01 -7.57
N MET A 140 -0.42 23.17 -6.77
CA MET A 140 -1.03 24.48 -6.52
C MET A 140 -0.02 25.48 -5.94
N LEU A 141 0.83 25.03 -5.01
CA LEU A 141 1.90 25.87 -4.45
C LEU A 141 2.95 26.25 -5.50
N VAL A 142 3.32 25.36 -6.39
CA VAL A 142 4.19 25.68 -7.54
C VAL A 142 3.54 26.76 -8.40
N LEU A 143 2.28 26.54 -8.78
CA LEU A 143 1.55 27.48 -9.64
C LEU A 143 1.45 28.88 -9.01
N LEU A 144 1.11 28.95 -7.73
CA LEU A 144 1.01 30.24 -7.01
C LEU A 144 2.36 30.95 -6.87
N LYS A 145 3.45 30.18 -6.74
CA LYS A 145 4.80 30.75 -6.64
C LYS A 145 5.25 31.40 -7.94
N PHE A 146 5.04 30.72 -9.07
CA PHE A 146 5.49 31.21 -10.38
C PHE A 146 4.46 32.11 -11.09
N TRP A 147 3.19 31.97 -10.75
CA TRP A 147 2.08 32.79 -11.29
C TRP A 147 1.17 33.29 -10.15
N PRO A 148 1.61 34.32 -9.40
CA PRO A 148 0.84 34.86 -8.26
C PRO A 148 -0.57 35.36 -8.63
N SER A 149 -0.77 35.73 -9.91
CA SER A 149 -2.09 36.13 -10.42
C SER A 149 -3.16 35.06 -10.30
N LEU A 150 -2.77 33.78 -10.24
CA LEU A 150 -3.68 32.65 -10.02
C LEU A 150 -4.27 32.61 -8.60
N ALA A 151 -3.78 33.44 -7.68
CA ALA A 151 -4.36 33.56 -6.33
C ALA A 151 -5.84 33.94 -6.34
N SER A 152 -6.31 34.68 -7.36
CA SER A 152 -7.72 34.98 -7.55
C SER A 152 -8.60 33.73 -7.69
N LEU A 153 -8.05 32.62 -8.20
CA LEU A 153 -8.74 31.34 -8.35
C LEU A 153 -8.80 30.53 -7.03
N THR A 154 -8.26 31.05 -5.94
CA THR A 154 -8.36 30.43 -4.61
C THR A 154 -9.40 31.05 -3.70
N SER A 155 -10.03 32.17 -4.12
CA SER A 155 -10.96 32.95 -3.31
C SER A 155 -12.37 32.34 -3.19
N SER A 156 -12.72 31.42 -4.06
CA SER A 156 -13.99 30.69 -4.05
C SER A 156 -13.77 29.19 -3.93
N SER A 157 -14.80 28.45 -3.51
CA SER A 157 -14.74 26.99 -3.45
C SER A 157 -15.99 26.37 -4.07
N PHE A 158 -15.82 25.24 -4.74
CA PHE A 158 -16.88 24.40 -5.27
C PHE A 158 -16.61 22.95 -4.84
N LEU A 159 -17.58 22.31 -4.19
CA LEU A 159 -17.47 20.96 -3.65
C LEU A 159 -16.22 20.75 -2.77
N GLY A 160 -15.78 21.78 -2.05
CA GLY A 160 -14.65 21.69 -1.10
C GLY A 160 -13.28 22.03 -1.68
N LEU A 161 -13.13 22.24 -2.99
CA LEU A 161 -11.91 22.71 -3.63
C LEU A 161 -12.10 24.05 -4.32
N SER A 162 -11.03 24.87 -4.33
CA SER A 162 -10.98 26.08 -5.15
C SER A 162 -10.88 25.75 -6.64
N PRO A 163 -11.20 26.67 -7.57
CA PRO A 163 -10.98 26.46 -9.00
C PRO A 163 -9.53 26.07 -9.33
N LEU A 164 -8.54 26.68 -8.69
CA LEU A 164 -7.13 26.29 -8.83
C LEU A 164 -6.86 24.90 -8.24
N GLY A 165 -7.50 24.57 -7.13
CA GLY A 165 -7.45 23.22 -6.53
C GLY A 165 -8.00 22.15 -7.46
N TRP A 166 -9.15 22.40 -8.11
CA TRP A 166 -9.71 21.50 -9.12
C TRP A 166 -8.82 21.33 -10.34
N LEU A 167 -8.26 22.43 -10.85
CA LEU A 167 -7.31 22.37 -11.97
C LEU A 167 -6.09 21.53 -11.61
N SER A 168 -5.51 21.75 -10.44
CA SER A 168 -4.36 20.99 -9.94
C SER A 168 -4.69 19.52 -9.73
N PHE A 169 -5.86 19.22 -9.13
CA PHE A 169 -6.33 17.86 -8.92
C PHE A 169 -6.55 17.11 -10.25
N ALA A 170 -7.25 17.73 -11.19
CA ALA A 170 -7.49 17.16 -12.52
C ALA A 170 -6.19 16.92 -13.28
N THR A 171 -5.22 17.84 -13.19
CA THR A 171 -3.90 17.68 -13.81
C THR A 171 -3.16 16.46 -13.24
N MET A 172 -3.12 16.33 -11.90
CA MET A 172 -2.48 15.18 -11.25
C MET A 172 -3.19 13.87 -11.60
N TRP A 173 -4.53 13.87 -11.58
CA TRP A 173 -5.33 12.73 -11.95
C TRP A 173 -5.05 12.25 -13.38
N LEU A 174 -5.02 13.18 -14.34
CA LEU A 174 -4.75 12.88 -15.75
C LEU A 174 -3.33 12.35 -15.98
N LEU A 175 -2.31 12.94 -15.35
CA LEU A 175 -0.93 12.48 -15.45
C LEU A 175 -0.78 11.03 -14.98
N GLN A 176 -1.39 10.69 -13.86
CA GLN A 176 -1.38 9.32 -13.31
C GLN A 176 -2.12 8.35 -14.22
N ALA A 177 -3.30 8.73 -14.73
CA ALA A 177 -4.08 7.92 -15.65
C ALA A 177 -3.32 7.65 -16.96
N MET A 178 -2.57 8.63 -17.48
CA MET A 178 -1.73 8.45 -18.69
C MET A 178 -0.62 7.42 -18.45
N VAL A 179 0.11 7.48 -17.34
CA VAL A 179 1.17 6.51 -17.04
C VAL A 179 0.59 5.10 -16.91
N PHE A 180 -0.51 4.96 -16.17
CA PHE A 180 -1.18 3.68 -15.95
C PHE A 180 -1.68 3.06 -17.27
N TRP A 181 -2.25 3.87 -18.17
CA TRP A 181 -2.85 3.39 -19.42
C TRP A 181 -1.89 2.61 -20.31
N HIS A 182 -0.59 2.87 -20.18
CA HIS A 182 0.47 2.16 -20.92
C HIS A 182 0.80 0.76 -20.37
N GLY A 183 0.19 0.35 -19.25
CA GLY A 183 0.26 -1.00 -18.68
C GLY A 183 1.54 -1.30 -17.88
N MET A 184 1.63 -2.55 -17.38
CA MET A 184 2.65 -2.98 -16.40
C MET A 184 4.10 -2.75 -16.83
N ASN A 185 4.43 -2.85 -18.11
CA ASN A 185 5.81 -2.60 -18.57
C ASN A 185 6.21 -1.12 -18.46
N ALA A 186 5.29 -0.20 -18.72
CA ALA A 186 5.52 1.22 -18.54
C ALA A 186 5.61 1.59 -17.06
N ILE A 187 4.72 1.01 -16.25
CA ILE A 187 4.72 1.16 -14.80
C ILE A 187 6.06 0.70 -14.23
N LYS A 188 6.54 -0.49 -14.61
CA LYS A 188 7.84 -1.01 -14.19
C LYS A 188 8.98 -0.03 -14.50
N ARG A 189 9.05 0.47 -15.75
CA ARG A 189 10.09 1.44 -16.15
C ARG A 189 10.00 2.74 -15.38
N PHE A 190 8.78 3.20 -15.12
CA PHE A 190 8.56 4.42 -14.35
C PHE A 190 9.08 4.27 -12.93
N ILE A 191 8.70 3.21 -12.20
CA ILE A 191 9.13 2.98 -10.82
C ILE A 191 10.63 2.72 -10.71
N ASP A 192 11.24 2.02 -11.67
CA ASP A 192 12.68 1.75 -11.70
C ASP A 192 13.53 3.04 -11.77
N ILE A 193 12.95 4.14 -12.21
CA ILE A 193 13.63 5.46 -12.34
C ILE A 193 13.12 6.43 -11.25
N ALA A 194 11.81 6.53 -11.07
CA ALA A 194 11.19 7.52 -10.20
C ALA A 194 11.59 7.35 -8.73
N GLY A 195 11.59 6.11 -8.22
CA GLY A 195 12.00 5.80 -6.85
C GLY A 195 13.40 6.32 -6.53
N PRO A 196 14.46 5.90 -7.23
CA PRO A 196 15.82 6.41 -7.02
C PRO A 196 15.96 7.93 -7.21
N ALA A 197 15.26 8.51 -8.20
CA ALA A 197 15.34 9.96 -8.47
C ALA A 197 14.84 10.81 -7.29
N VAL A 198 13.76 10.36 -6.64
CA VAL A 198 13.23 11.04 -5.44
C VAL A 198 14.26 11.08 -4.32
N TYR A 199 15.02 10.01 -4.11
CA TYR A 199 16.08 9.98 -3.11
C TYR A 199 17.18 11.03 -3.34
N VAL A 200 17.60 11.19 -4.59
CA VAL A 200 18.65 12.18 -4.91
C VAL A 200 18.23 13.57 -4.44
N VAL A 201 16.98 13.94 -4.70
CA VAL A 201 16.48 15.28 -4.32
C VAL A 201 16.25 15.40 -2.81
N MET A 202 15.73 14.34 -2.16
CA MET A 202 15.54 14.37 -0.71
C MET A 202 16.87 14.41 0.06
N LEU A 203 17.87 13.69 -0.41
CA LEU A 203 19.23 13.77 0.12
C LEU A 203 19.86 15.14 -0.11
N ALA A 204 19.61 15.75 -1.27
CA ALA A 204 20.09 17.12 -1.54
C ALA A 204 19.42 18.13 -0.61
N LEU A 205 18.11 18.00 -0.33
CA LEU A 205 17.39 18.84 0.65
C LEU A 205 17.95 18.67 2.07
N ALA A 206 18.13 17.42 2.52
CA ALA A 206 18.72 17.13 3.81
C ALA A 206 20.15 17.68 3.92
N GLY A 207 20.96 17.50 2.88
CA GLY A 207 22.33 18.06 2.77
C GLY A 207 22.33 19.59 2.81
N TRP A 208 21.39 20.25 2.15
CA TRP A 208 21.25 21.70 2.20
C TRP A 208 20.89 22.18 3.61
N ILE A 209 20.00 21.49 4.30
CA ILE A 209 19.64 21.80 5.70
C ILE A 209 20.88 21.66 6.60
N VAL A 210 21.59 20.53 6.52
CA VAL A 210 22.83 20.31 7.29
C VAL A 210 23.88 21.38 6.97
N TYR A 211 24.04 21.77 5.71
CA TYR A 211 24.95 22.85 5.33
C TYR A 211 24.58 24.19 5.97
N LYS A 212 23.28 24.49 6.12
CA LYS A 212 22.79 25.74 6.70
C LYS A 212 22.84 25.75 8.25
N THR A 213 22.59 24.62 8.88
CA THR A 213 22.47 24.50 10.36
C THR A 213 23.74 24.00 11.03
N GLY A 214 24.66 23.39 10.27
CA GLY A 214 25.71 22.53 10.83
C GLY A 214 25.10 21.21 11.38
N LEU A 215 25.95 20.29 11.77
CA LEU A 215 25.52 19.04 12.42
C LEU A 215 24.91 19.30 13.80
N ASP A 216 25.37 20.33 14.49
CA ASP A 216 24.90 20.75 15.82
C ASP A 216 23.44 21.27 15.77
N GLY A 217 22.98 21.70 14.60
CA GLY A 217 21.58 22.10 14.38
C GLY A 217 20.61 20.92 14.21
N ILE A 218 21.12 19.68 14.13
CA ILE A 218 20.31 18.47 14.00
C ILE A 218 20.22 17.75 15.34
N SER A 219 19.02 17.69 15.91
CA SER A 219 18.80 17.05 17.19
C SER A 219 18.09 15.71 17.05
N PHE A 220 18.76 14.64 17.49
CA PHE A 220 18.13 13.31 17.60
C PHE A 220 17.39 13.11 18.92
N THR A 221 17.45 14.07 19.83
CA THR A 221 16.73 14.07 21.10
C THR A 221 15.56 15.06 21.14
N LEU A 222 15.27 15.71 20.01
CA LEU A 222 14.16 16.64 19.91
C LEU A 222 12.84 15.94 20.22
N ALA A 223 12.11 16.41 21.23
CA ALA A 223 10.80 15.95 21.63
C ALA A 223 9.85 17.15 21.80
N SER A 224 8.61 16.99 21.41
CA SER A 224 7.60 18.05 21.54
C SER A 224 7.01 18.17 22.95
N LYS A 225 7.11 17.11 23.76
CA LYS A 225 6.55 17.01 25.12
C LYS A 225 7.46 16.19 26.01
N SER A 226 7.37 16.45 27.33
CA SER A 226 7.97 15.59 28.37
C SER A 226 6.96 14.49 28.73
N LEU A 227 7.33 13.24 28.51
CA LEU A 227 6.53 12.06 28.83
C LEU A 227 7.20 11.25 29.93
N SER A 228 6.42 10.61 30.79
CA SER A 228 6.92 9.57 31.70
C SER A 228 7.40 8.34 30.93
N ALA A 229 8.22 7.49 31.55
CA ALA A 229 8.75 6.28 30.91
C ALA A 229 7.63 5.32 30.43
N GLY A 230 6.54 5.21 31.19
CA GLY A 230 5.38 4.41 30.81
C GLY A 230 4.66 4.95 29.58
N GLU A 231 4.39 6.25 29.54
CA GLU A 231 3.80 6.94 28.41
C GLU A 231 4.69 6.84 27.16
N GLN A 232 6.01 7.04 27.30
CA GLN A 232 6.96 6.87 26.19
C GLN A 232 6.86 5.48 25.59
N THR A 233 6.87 4.44 26.42
CA THR A 233 6.77 3.04 25.97
C THR A 233 5.44 2.81 25.24
N TRP A 234 4.33 3.30 25.78
CA TRP A 234 3.02 3.17 25.15
C TRP A 234 2.97 3.88 23.79
N GLN A 235 3.46 5.12 23.71
CA GLN A 235 3.50 5.86 22.46
C GLN A 235 4.43 5.22 21.42
N MET A 236 5.54 4.61 21.83
CA MET A 236 6.40 3.85 20.92
C MET A 236 5.70 2.62 20.35
N ILE A 237 4.94 1.88 21.17
CA ILE A 237 4.16 0.73 20.70
C ILE A 237 3.08 1.20 19.73
N THR A 238 2.37 2.28 20.06
CA THR A 238 1.35 2.90 19.20
C THR A 238 1.95 3.36 17.86
N ALA A 239 3.04 4.10 17.86
CA ALA A 239 3.72 4.55 16.65
C ALA A 239 4.16 3.37 15.76
N THR A 240 4.69 2.29 16.38
CA THR A 240 5.06 1.07 15.65
C THR A 240 3.84 0.42 15.01
N ALA A 241 2.70 0.37 15.70
CA ALA A 241 1.46 -0.18 15.16
C ALA A 241 0.93 0.66 13.99
N LEU A 242 0.99 1.98 14.09
CA LEU A 242 0.57 2.89 13.03
C LEU A 242 1.43 2.75 11.76
N VAL A 243 2.74 2.49 11.88
CA VAL A 243 3.59 2.15 10.71
C VAL A 243 3.06 0.93 9.98
N VAL A 244 2.77 -0.15 10.70
CA VAL A 244 2.25 -1.38 10.09
C VAL A 244 0.87 -1.16 9.47
N SER A 245 0.00 -0.42 10.14
CA SER A 245 -1.33 -0.07 9.62
C SER A 245 -1.25 0.76 8.34
N TYR A 246 -0.33 1.72 8.26
CA TYR A 246 -0.11 2.54 7.06
C TYR A 246 0.28 1.68 5.84
N PHE A 247 1.20 0.72 6.03
CA PHE A 247 1.64 -0.16 4.95
C PHE A 247 0.72 -1.37 4.71
N SER A 248 -0.35 -1.55 5.48
CA SER A 248 -1.21 -2.73 5.41
C SER A 248 -1.88 -2.94 4.05
N GLY A 249 -2.24 -1.85 3.36
CA GLY A 249 -2.83 -1.89 2.03
C GLY A 249 -1.88 -2.47 0.98
N PRO A 250 -0.74 -1.80 0.68
CA PRO A 250 0.28 -2.33 -0.24
C PRO A 250 0.78 -3.72 0.16
N LEU A 251 0.89 -3.98 1.48
CA LEU A 251 1.26 -5.28 2.02
C LEU A 251 0.28 -6.38 1.59
N LEU A 252 -1.02 -6.17 1.74
CA LEU A 252 -2.04 -7.16 1.41
C LEU A 252 -2.02 -7.54 -0.07
N ASN A 253 -1.89 -6.53 -0.95
CA ASN A 253 -1.86 -6.71 -2.41
C ASN A 253 -0.46 -6.95 -2.99
N PHE A 254 0.56 -7.15 -2.18
CA PHE A 254 1.92 -7.36 -2.69
C PHE A 254 2.01 -8.57 -3.65
N GLY A 255 1.03 -9.49 -3.60
CA GLY A 255 0.83 -10.56 -4.56
C GLY A 255 0.77 -10.10 -6.03
N ASP A 256 0.19 -8.92 -6.29
CA ASP A 256 0.04 -8.35 -7.64
C ASP A 256 1.38 -8.07 -8.32
N PHE A 257 2.42 -7.86 -7.54
CA PHE A 257 3.78 -7.59 -7.99
C PHE A 257 4.69 -8.80 -7.81
N SER A 258 4.59 -9.51 -6.68
CA SER A 258 5.42 -10.67 -6.40
C SER A 258 5.19 -11.84 -7.37
N ARG A 259 4.01 -11.89 -8.03
CA ARG A 259 3.72 -12.85 -9.09
C ARG A 259 4.73 -12.80 -10.26
N TYR A 260 5.36 -11.66 -10.48
CA TYR A 260 6.37 -11.46 -11.52
C TYR A 260 7.81 -11.77 -11.04
N GLY A 261 8.02 -12.00 -9.75
CA GLY A 261 9.33 -12.26 -9.18
C GLY A 261 9.94 -13.57 -9.68
N LYS A 262 11.23 -13.53 -10.11
CA LYS A 262 11.95 -14.71 -10.59
C LYS A 262 11.98 -15.85 -9.59
N SER A 263 12.07 -15.53 -8.31
CA SER A 263 12.09 -16.51 -7.21
C SER A 263 11.77 -15.83 -5.89
N MET A 264 11.39 -16.62 -4.87
CA MET A 264 11.25 -16.12 -3.50
C MET A 264 12.56 -15.58 -2.92
N GLY A 265 13.72 -16.05 -3.39
CA GLY A 265 15.03 -15.50 -3.03
C GLY A 265 15.20 -14.05 -3.48
N GLU A 266 14.86 -13.76 -4.73
CA GLU A 266 14.88 -12.41 -5.29
C GLU A 266 13.88 -11.48 -4.58
N ILE A 267 12.67 -11.98 -4.31
CA ILE A 267 11.63 -11.21 -3.60
C ILE A 267 12.09 -10.88 -2.17
N ARG A 268 12.59 -11.86 -1.41
CA ARG A 268 13.09 -11.63 -0.05
C ARG A 268 14.25 -10.65 -0.02
N ARG A 269 15.16 -10.73 -1.00
CA ARG A 269 16.26 -9.79 -1.14
C ARG A 269 15.77 -8.39 -1.45
N GLY A 270 14.84 -8.25 -2.40
CA GLY A 270 14.21 -6.98 -2.75
C GLY A 270 13.44 -6.37 -1.59
N ASN A 271 12.66 -7.17 -0.85
CA ASN A 271 11.94 -6.72 0.34
C ASN A 271 12.88 -6.26 1.46
N ARG A 272 14.01 -6.96 1.67
CA ARG A 272 14.99 -6.58 2.70
C ARG A 272 15.63 -5.22 2.42
N TRP A 273 16.01 -4.98 1.18
CA TRP A 273 16.60 -3.70 0.80
C TRP A 273 15.54 -2.62 0.61
N GLY A 274 14.38 -2.97 0.07
CA GLY A 274 13.30 -2.03 -0.24
C GLY A 274 12.47 -1.59 0.96
N LEU A 275 12.40 -2.38 2.03
CA LEU A 275 11.67 -2.03 3.26
C LEU A 275 12.63 -1.58 4.37
N PRO A 276 13.31 -2.44 5.15
CA PRO A 276 14.07 -1.95 6.31
C PRO A 276 15.16 -0.95 5.95
N PHE A 277 15.98 -1.25 4.96
CA PHE A 277 17.10 -0.37 4.60
C PHE A 277 16.63 0.95 4.00
N ASN A 278 15.73 0.87 3.03
CA ASN A 278 15.16 2.03 2.37
C ASN A 278 14.39 2.91 3.37
N PHE A 279 13.59 2.30 4.24
CA PHE A 279 12.81 3.03 5.23
C PHE A 279 13.67 3.65 6.33
N LEU A 280 14.77 3.01 6.71
CA LEU A 280 15.76 3.61 7.62
C LEU A 280 16.35 4.88 7.01
N LEU A 281 16.77 4.83 5.74
CA LEU A 281 17.29 6.00 5.03
C LEU A 281 16.23 7.11 4.94
N PHE A 282 15.01 6.77 4.56
CA PHE A 282 13.86 7.68 4.57
C PHE A 282 13.66 8.33 5.95
N SER A 283 13.70 7.55 7.01
CA SER A 283 13.47 8.01 8.38
C SER A 283 14.58 8.97 8.85
N VAL A 284 15.84 8.65 8.55
CA VAL A 284 16.99 9.53 8.85
C VAL A 284 16.84 10.85 8.11
N VAL A 285 16.53 10.81 6.82
CA VAL A 285 16.32 12.02 6.01
C VAL A 285 15.15 12.85 6.57
N THR A 286 14.04 12.21 6.94
CA THR A 286 12.90 12.88 7.56
C THR A 286 13.26 13.56 8.89
N VAL A 287 13.98 12.87 9.78
CA VAL A 287 14.43 13.43 11.07
C VAL A 287 15.39 14.59 10.85
N VAL A 288 16.35 14.48 9.93
CA VAL A 288 17.27 15.57 9.59
C VAL A 288 16.51 16.80 9.08
N ILE A 289 15.55 16.60 8.19
CA ILE A 289 14.72 17.69 7.64
C ILE A 289 13.92 18.34 8.75
N VAL A 290 13.11 17.58 9.49
CA VAL A 290 12.21 18.10 10.53
C VAL A 290 12.99 18.79 11.66
N SER A 291 14.05 18.14 12.17
CA SER A 291 14.89 18.70 13.22
C SER A 291 15.62 19.96 12.75
N GLY A 292 16.17 19.95 11.54
CA GLY A 292 16.87 21.11 10.98
C GLY A 292 15.94 22.29 10.71
N THR A 293 14.67 22.09 10.43
CA THR A 293 13.69 23.19 10.29
C THR A 293 13.44 23.91 11.60
N GLN A 294 13.50 23.22 12.74
CA GLN A 294 13.45 23.85 14.06
C GLN A 294 14.62 24.85 14.24
N SER A 295 15.82 24.46 13.85
CA SER A 295 17.01 25.32 13.95
C SER A 295 16.99 26.47 12.94
N LEU A 296 16.50 26.25 11.71
CA LEU A 296 16.47 27.27 10.65
C LEU A 296 15.33 28.28 10.80
N PHE A 297 14.15 27.81 11.21
CA PHE A 297 12.90 28.57 11.15
C PHE A 297 12.24 28.76 12.52
N GLY A 298 12.83 28.26 13.59
CA GLY A 298 12.30 28.36 14.95
C GLY A 298 11.07 27.49 15.21
N LYS A 299 10.66 26.67 14.23
CA LYS A 299 9.54 25.72 14.35
C LYS A 299 9.81 24.43 13.62
N MET A 300 9.29 23.32 14.15
CA MET A 300 9.29 22.05 13.43
C MET A 300 8.31 22.12 12.25
N ILE A 301 8.82 21.96 11.04
CA ILE A 301 8.00 21.84 9.83
C ILE A 301 7.93 20.37 9.46
N THR A 302 6.75 19.80 9.59
CA THR A 302 6.48 18.38 9.31
C THR A 302 6.03 18.14 7.88
N ASP A 303 5.59 19.18 7.18
CA ASP A 303 5.24 19.12 5.76
C ASP A 303 6.47 19.38 4.89
N PRO A 304 6.93 18.39 4.09
CA PRO A 304 8.06 18.56 3.21
C PRO A 304 7.84 19.61 2.11
N ILE A 305 6.59 19.85 1.70
CA ILE A 305 6.24 20.88 0.72
C ILE A 305 6.51 22.26 1.32
N GLU A 306 6.03 22.49 2.57
CA GLU A 306 6.31 23.75 3.27
C GLU A 306 7.82 23.96 3.44
N THR A 307 8.56 22.89 3.79
CA THR A 307 10.03 22.96 3.93
C THR A 307 10.69 23.37 2.61
N VAL A 308 10.35 22.71 1.52
CA VAL A 308 10.90 23.01 0.18
C VAL A 308 10.55 24.44 -0.25
N SER A 309 9.33 24.90 0.00
CA SER A 309 8.89 26.25 -0.38
C SER A 309 9.68 27.37 0.29
N ARG A 310 10.37 27.09 1.42
CA ARG A 310 11.21 28.02 2.19
C ARG A 310 12.68 28.04 1.78
N VAL A 311 13.06 27.22 0.79
CA VAL A 311 14.46 27.15 0.30
C VAL A 311 14.80 28.41 -0.51
N GLY A 312 14.67 29.53 -0.33
CA GLY A 312 15.10 30.80 -0.95
C GLY A 312 15.58 30.80 -2.41
N ASN A 313 15.56 29.68 -3.12
CA ASN A 313 15.95 29.52 -4.52
C ASN A 313 14.82 28.91 -5.33
N ASP A 314 14.28 29.66 -6.31
CA ASP A 314 13.10 29.25 -7.07
C ASP A 314 13.29 27.97 -7.87
N LEU A 315 14.48 27.75 -8.44
CA LEU A 315 14.78 26.52 -9.17
C LEU A 315 14.81 25.30 -8.22
N ALA A 316 15.43 25.43 -7.04
CA ALA A 316 15.44 24.37 -6.04
C ALA A 316 14.04 24.05 -5.54
N VAL A 317 13.19 25.07 -5.36
CA VAL A 317 11.78 24.88 -5.00
C VAL A 317 11.02 24.14 -6.10
N ALA A 318 11.20 24.53 -7.37
CA ALA A 318 10.56 23.86 -8.50
C ALA A 318 10.98 22.39 -8.58
N ILE A 319 12.27 22.09 -8.50
CA ILE A 319 12.82 20.72 -8.54
C ILE A 319 12.27 19.90 -7.35
N GLY A 320 12.29 20.45 -6.14
CA GLY A 320 11.79 19.77 -4.96
C GLY A 320 10.31 19.43 -5.05
N LEU A 321 9.47 20.37 -5.47
CA LEU A 321 8.03 20.15 -5.62
C LEU A 321 7.70 19.19 -6.77
N LEU A 322 8.39 19.27 -7.92
CA LEU A 322 8.25 18.30 -9.01
C LEU A 322 8.66 16.89 -8.56
N THR A 323 9.67 16.79 -7.70
CA THR A 323 10.08 15.51 -7.13
C THR A 323 9.00 14.94 -6.21
N MET A 324 8.37 15.75 -5.35
CA MET A 324 7.26 15.33 -4.51
C MET A 324 6.06 14.87 -5.35
N ILE A 325 5.74 15.59 -6.42
CA ILE A 325 4.72 15.19 -7.38
C ILE A 325 5.06 13.82 -7.99
N THR A 326 6.31 13.63 -8.46
CA THR A 326 6.77 12.37 -9.05
C THR A 326 6.70 11.22 -8.05
N ALA A 327 7.11 11.45 -6.80
CA ALA A 327 7.00 10.47 -5.71
C ALA A 327 5.55 10.04 -5.50
N THR A 328 4.64 11.00 -5.44
CA THR A 328 3.21 10.73 -5.22
C THR A 328 2.57 10.01 -6.40
N ILE A 329 2.95 10.35 -7.64
CA ILE A 329 2.54 9.58 -8.82
C ILE A 329 3.03 8.13 -8.70
N GLY A 330 4.28 7.93 -8.28
CA GLY A 330 4.88 6.60 -8.11
C GLY A 330 4.08 5.72 -7.17
N ILE A 331 3.88 6.17 -5.92
CA ILE A 331 3.11 5.39 -4.93
C ILE A 331 1.68 5.16 -5.41
N ASN A 332 1.04 6.19 -5.96
CA ASN A 332 -0.34 6.07 -6.37
C ASN A 332 -0.54 5.02 -7.47
N ILE A 333 0.38 4.95 -8.42
CA ILE A 333 0.33 3.92 -9.47
C ILE A 333 0.49 2.54 -8.84
N VAL A 334 1.50 2.31 -8.00
CA VAL A 334 1.78 0.98 -7.47
C VAL A 334 0.76 0.53 -6.42
N ALA A 335 0.42 1.36 -5.46
CA ALA A 335 -0.42 0.97 -4.33
C ALA A 335 -1.92 1.10 -4.62
N ASN A 336 -2.33 2.10 -5.40
CA ASN A 336 -3.71 2.53 -5.47
C ASN A 336 -4.33 2.48 -6.87
N PHE A 337 -3.55 2.12 -7.91
CA PHE A 337 -4.05 1.97 -9.27
C PHE A 337 -3.94 0.53 -9.77
N VAL A 338 -2.76 -0.10 -9.63
CA VAL A 338 -2.51 -1.46 -10.09
C VAL A 338 -3.36 -2.48 -9.33
N SER A 339 -3.36 -2.40 -7.99
CA SER A 339 -4.09 -3.36 -7.17
C SER A 339 -5.61 -3.35 -7.45
N PRO A 340 -6.33 -2.22 -7.38
CA PRO A 340 -7.76 -2.22 -7.70
C PRO A 340 -8.05 -2.58 -9.15
N ALA A 341 -7.11 -2.40 -10.07
CA ALA A 341 -7.26 -2.85 -11.45
C ALA A 341 -7.42 -4.37 -11.54
N PHE A 342 -6.61 -5.14 -10.81
CA PHE A 342 -6.78 -6.59 -10.69
C PHE A 342 -8.02 -6.97 -9.86
N ASP A 343 -8.28 -6.25 -8.78
CA ASP A 343 -9.40 -6.50 -7.87
C ASP A 343 -10.75 -6.40 -8.60
N PHE A 344 -10.97 -5.30 -9.34
CA PHE A 344 -12.21 -5.12 -10.10
C PHE A 344 -12.27 -6.01 -11.34
N SER A 345 -11.14 -6.29 -11.99
CA SER A 345 -11.08 -7.27 -13.08
C SER A 345 -11.53 -8.65 -12.59
N ASN A 346 -11.16 -9.05 -11.36
CA ASN A 346 -11.60 -10.32 -10.77
C ASN A 346 -13.12 -10.41 -10.57
N CYS A 347 -13.79 -9.29 -10.31
CA CYS A 347 -15.24 -9.28 -10.08
C CYS A 347 -16.05 -9.63 -11.33
N ALA A 348 -15.58 -9.26 -12.52
CA ALA A 348 -16.24 -9.53 -13.78
C ALA A 348 -15.22 -9.63 -14.94
N PRO A 349 -14.40 -10.70 -15.01
CA PRO A 349 -13.29 -10.81 -15.96
C PRO A 349 -13.67 -10.63 -17.43
N GLN A 350 -14.89 -11.03 -17.79
CA GLN A 350 -15.42 -10.88 -19.16
C GLN A 350 -15.70 -9.42 -19.56
N LYS A 351 -15.92 -8.52 -18.58
CA LYS A 351 -16.35 -7.14 -18.81
C LYS A 351 -15.32 -6.11 -18.38
N ILE A 352 -14.52 -6.44 -17.38
CA ILE A 352 -13.59 -5.52 -16.74
C ILE A 352 -12.17 -6.02 -17.00
N SER A 353 -11.44 -5.33 -17.87
CA SER A 353 -10.00 -5.52 -18.05
C SER A 353 -9.23 -4.80 -16.94
N PHE A 354 -7.93 -5.06 -16.82
CA PHE A 354 -7.02 -4.33 -15.94
C PHE A 354 -7.15 -2.80 -16.11
N ARG A 355 -7.18 -2.32 -17.36
CA ARG A 355 -7.32 -0.87 -17.63
C ARG A 355 -8.65 -0.33 -17.15
N THR A 356 -9.74 -1.04 -17.44
CA THR A 356 -11.08 -0.63 -17.00
C THR A 356 -11.20 -0.63 -15.48
N GLY A 357 -10.65 -1.65 -14.80
CA GLY A 357 -10.64 -1.74 -13.35
C GLY A 357 -9.89 -0.58 -12.69
N GLY A 358 -8.72 -0.20 -13.22
CA GLY A 358 -7.99 0.96 -12.75
C GLY A 358 -8.74 2.28 -12.98
N MET A 359 -9.41 2.43 -14.12
CA MET A 359 -10.23 3.63 -14.39
C MET A 359 -11.46 3.71 -13.47
N ILE A 360 -12.07 2.57 -13.11
CA ILE A 360 -13.12 2.54 -12.08
C ILE A 360 -12.57 3.08 -10.75
N ALA A 361 -11.37 2.67 -10.35
CA ALA A 361 -10.71 3.19 -9.15
C ALA A 361 -10.47 4.70 -9.25
N ALA A 362 -9.93 5.16 -10.35
CA ALA A 362 -9.60 6.56 -10.57
C ALA A 362 -10.85 7.48 -10.53
N VAL A 363 -11.92 7.09 -11.21
CA VAL A 363 -13.17 7.85 -11.20
C VAL A 363 -13.86 7.75 -9.83
N GLY A 364 -13.90 6.55 -9.24
CA GLY A 364 -14.49 6.32 -7.93
C GLY A 364 -13.85 7.15 -6.83
N SER A 365 -12.54 7.41 -6.93
CA SER A 365 -11.80 8.22 -5.95
C SER A 365 -12.29 9.67 -5.84
N ILE A 366 -12.77 10.24 -6.94
CA ILE A 366 -13.32 11.61 -6.95
C ILE A 366 -14.61 11.69 -6.13
N LEU A 367 -15.45 10.63 -6.22
CA LEU A 367 -16.74 10.56 -5.54
C LEU A 367 -16.59 10.48 -4.00
N LEU A 368 -15.44 10.01 -3.51
CA LEU A 368 -15.16 9.96 -2.06
C LEU A 368 -14.75 11.30 -1.47
N THR A 369 -14.65 12.36 -2.27
CA THR A 369 -14.23 13.69 -1.81
C THR A 369 -12.98 13.64 -0.92
N PRO A 370 -11.82 13.18 -1.44
CA PRO A 370 -10.64 12.81 -0.64
C PRO A 370 -10.06 13.98 0.17
N TRP A 371 -10.30 15.21 -0.23
CA TRP A 371 -9.93 16.42 0.52
C TRP A 371 -10.65 16.52 1.87
N ASN A 372 -11.80 15.86 2.05
CA ASN A 372 -12.51 15.80 3.32
C ASN A 372 -12.00 14.66 4.22
N LEU A 373 -11.35 13.66 3.65
CA LEU A 373 -10.83 12.50 4.40
C LEU A 373 -9.43 12.73 5.00
N PHE A 374 -8.71 13.74 4.52
CA PHE A 374 -7.30 13.92 4.85
C PHE A 374 -6.94 15.38 5.14
N ASN A 375 -7.82 16.12 5.79
CA ASN A 375 -7.66 17.55 6.07
C ASN A 375 -7.25 17.87 7.53
N SER A 376 -7.28 16.91 8.44
CA SER A 376 -6.81 17.05 9.83
C SER A 376 -6.14 15.79 10.34
N PRO A 377 -5.21 15.89 11.33
CA PRO A 377 -4.57 14.72 11.93
C PRO A 377 -5.56 13.70 12.49
N GLU A 378 -6.65 14.14 13.12
CA GLU A 378 -7.67 13.26 13.69
C GLU A 378 -8.35 12.44 12.60
N LEU A 379 -8.72 13.06 11.48
CA LEU A 379 -9.35 12.36 10.36
C LEU A 379 -8.38 11.40 9.66
N ILE A 380 -7.08 11.74 9.63
CA ILE A 380 -6.05 10.84 9.11
C ILE A 380 -5.98 9.56 9.96
N HIS A 381 -5.83 9.71 11.28
CA HIS A 381 -5.77 8.57 12.19
C HIS A 381 -7.04 7.72 12.11
N TYR A 382 -8.20 8.36 12.18
CA TYR A 382 -9.49 7.68 12.07
C TYR A 382 -9.65 6.91 10.74
N THR A 383 -9.21 7.48 9.63
CA THR A 383 -9.20 6.80 8.34
C THR A 383 -8.31 5.57 8.37
N LEU A 384 -7.10 5.67 8.95
CA LEU A 384 -6.18 4.54 9.08
C LEU A 384 -6.75 3.41 9.95
N ASP A 385 -7.41 3.75 11.06
CA ASP A 385 -8.00 2.77 11.98
C ASP A 385 -9.15 2.00 11.31
N VAL A 386 -10.04 2.71 10.61
CA VAL A 386 -11.14 2.09 9.86
C VAL A 386 -10.62 1.20 8.74
N LEU A 387 -9.63 1.65 7.97
CA LEU A 387 -9.03 0.84 6.91
C LEU A 387 -8.30 -0.38 7.48
N GLY A 388 -7.61 -0.22 8.61
CA GLY A 388 -6.97 -1.32 9.35
C GLY A 388 -7.96 -2.38 9.81
N ALA A 389 -9.15 -1.97 10.25
CA ALA A 389 -10.23 -2.86 10.68
C ALA A 389 -10.71 -3.81 9.57
N PHE A 390 -10.65 -3.40 8.31
CA PHE A 390 -10.97 -4.26 7.17
C PHE A 390 -9.79 -5.12 6.71
N ILE A 391 -8.60 -4.54 6.61
CA ILE A 391 -7.42 -5.19 6.01
C ILE A 391 -6.85 -6.27 6.93
N GLY A 392 -6.83 -6.03 8.24
CA GLY A 392 -6.27 -6.97 9.22
C GLY A 392 -6.91 -8.36 9.16
N PRO A 393 -8.24 -8.50 9.26
CA PRO A 393 -8.91 -9.78 9.16
C PRO A 393 -8.67 -10.50 7.82
N LEU A 394 -8.66 -9.77 6.70
CA LEU A 394 -8.35 -10.35 5.38
C LEU A 394 -6.95 -10.95 5.35
N PHE A 395 -5.95 -10.21 5.80
CA PHE A 395 -4.58 -10.71 5.92
C PHE A 395 -4.51 -11.96 6.79
N GLY A 396 -5.13 -11.91 7.98
CA GLY A 396 -5.14 -13.04 8.93
C GLY A 396 -5.74 -14.31 8.35
N ILE A 397 -6.89 -14.21 7.66
CA ILE A 397 -7.55 -15.34 7.01
C ILE A 397 -6.68 -15.94 5.91
N LEU A 398 -6.11 -15.10 5.03
CA LEU A 398 -5.26 -15.57 3.92
C LEU A 398 -3.99 -16.29 4.41
N ILE A 399 -3.33 -15.75 5.42
CA ILE A 399 -2.14 -16.38 6.01
C ILE A 399 -2.50 -17.68 6.71
N ALA A 400 -3.60 -17.71 7.48
CA ALA A 400 -4.07 -18.93 8.13
C ALA A 400 -4.46 -20.00 7.11
N ASP A 401 -5.18 -19.63 6.03
CA ASP A 401 -5.53 -20.59 4.97
C ASP A 401 -4.29 -21.20 4.33
N PHE A 402 -3.40 -20.36 3.79
CA PHE A 402 -2.25 -20.84 3.04
C PHE A 402 -1.28 -21.64 3.91
N TYR A 403 -0.89 -21.12 5.10
CA TYR A 403 0.15 -21.76 5.90
C TYR A 403 -0.36 -22.83 6.86
N LEU A 404 -1.52 -22.63 7.48
CA LEU A 404 -2.01 -23.51 8.54
C LEU A 404 -2.99 -24.56 8.03
N ILE A 405 -3.87 -24.21 7.08
CA ILE A 405 -4.88 -25.13 6.54
C ILE A 405 -4.32 -25.87 5.32
N LYS A 406 -3.87 -25.14 4.28
CA LYS A 406 -3.40 -25.72 3.00
C LYS A 406 -1.91 -26.09 3.01
N ARG A 407 -1.19 -25.80 4.13
CA ARG A 407 0.23 -26.18 4.35
C ARG A 407 1.18 -25.75 3.24
N GLY A 408 1.01 -24.52 2.76
CA GLY A 408 1.87 -23.90 1.74
C GLY A 408 1.65 -24.43 0.33
N ARG A 409 0.49 -25.02 0.03
CA ARG A 409 0.16 -25.56 -1.30
C ARG A 409 -0.93 -24.75 -1.97
N VAL A 410 -0.75 -24.51 -3.28
CA VAL A 410 -1.75 -23.90 -4.16
C VAL A 410 -1.99 -24.84 -5.33
N SER A 411 -3.22 -25.14 -5.67
CA SER A 411 -3.60 -25.79 -6.92
C SER A 411 -4.03 -24.70 -7.88
N VAL A 412 -3.21 -24.39 -8.89
CA VAL A 412 -3.41 -23.26 -9.78
C VAL A 412 -4.66 -23.45 -10.64
N ASP A 413 -4.85 -24.63 -11.21
CA ASP A 413 -5.99 -24.93 -12.08
C ASP A 413 -7.32 -24.83 -11.33
N ASP A 414 -7.36 -25.30 -10.08
CA ASP A 414 -8.55 -25.20 -9.23
C ASP A 414 -8.94 -23.74 -8.87
N LEU A 415 -8.00 -22.77 -8.97
CA LEU A 415 -8.35 -21.36 -8.82
C LEU A 415 -9.26 -20.83 -9.95
N PHE A 416 -9.30 -21.53 -11.08
CA PHE A 416 -10.05 -21.15 -12.27
C PHE A 416 -11.15 -22.15 -12.61
N ASP A 417 -11.43 -23.13 -11.74
CA ASP A 417 -12.50 -24.12 -11.90
C ASP A 417 -13.79 -23.60 -11.24
N ASP A 418 -14.78 -23.26 -12.06
CA ASP A 418 -16.11 -22.80 -11.63
C ASP A 418 -17.16 -23.93 -11.65
N THR A 419 -16.72 -25.18 -11.55
CA THR A 419 -17.60 -26.33 -11.42
C THR A 419 -17.83 -26.75 -9.96
N PRO A 420 -18.96 -27.39 -9.64
CA PRO A 420 -19.21 -27.92 -8.27
C PRO A 420 -18.17 -28.92 -7.77
N GLN A 421 -17.38 -29.52 -8.66
CA GLN A 421 -16.30 -30.47 -8.36
C GLN A 421 -14.97 -29.77 -8.06
N GLY A 422 -14.84 -28.49 -8.39
CA GLY A 422 -13.64 -27.69 -8.18
C GLY A 422 -13.28 -27.60 -6.70
N LYS A 423 -11.99 -27.73 -6.38
CA LYS A 423 -11.46 -27.74 -5.01
C LYS A 423 -11.81 -26.49 -4.21
N TYR A 424 -11.88 -25.34 -4.87
CA TYR A 424 -12.20 -24.06 -4.26
C TYR A 424 -13.63 -23.59 -4.55
N TRP A 425 -14.50 -24.49 -5.00
CA TRP A 425 -15.93 -24.23 -5.17
C TRP A 425 -16.67 -24.03 -3.86
N TYR A 426 -16.32 -24.81 -2.82
CA TYR A 426 -16.96 -24.80 -1.51
C TYR A 426 -18.50 -24.87 -1.62
N ARG A 427 -19.23 -23.83 -1.23
CA ARG A 427 -20.68 -23.74 -1.32
C ARG A 427 -21.06 -22.67 -2.36
N ASN A 428 -21.44 -23.10 -3.57
CA ASN A 428 -21.82 -22.22 -4.68
C ASN A 428 -20.74 -21.15 -5.02
N GLY A 429 -19.48 -21.51 -4.94
CA GLY A 429 -18.36 -20.62 -5.21
C GLY A 429 -17.91 -19.74 -4.05
N PHE A 430 -18.51 -19.91 -2.85
CA PHE A 430 -18.20 -19.16 -1.64
C PHE A 430 -17.76 -20.08 -0.49
N ASN A 431 -16.75 -19.70 0.26
CA ASN A 431 -16.37 -20.37 1.49
C ASN A 431 -17.09 -19.73 2.70
N PRO A 432 -18.14 -20.35 3.25
CA PRO A 432 -18.88 -19.77 4.37
C PRO A 432 -18.03 -19.62 5.64
N LYS A 433 -16.98 -20.45 5.82
CA LYS A 433 -16.08 -20.39 6.97
C LYS A 433 -15.23 -19.12 6.95
N ALA A 434 -14.70 -18.72 5.75
CA ALA A 434 -13.93 -17.51 5.61
C ALA A 434 -14.81 -16.25 5.82
N ILE A 435 -16.04 -16.26 5.29
CA ILE A 435 -16.99 -15.16 5.49
C ILE A 435 -17.40 -15.04 6.95
N ALA A 436 -17.70 -16.16 7.62
CA ALA A 436 -18.04 -16.21 9.05
C ALA A 436 -16.88 -15.78 9.96
N ALA A 437 -15.64 -15.95 9.54
CA ALA A 437 -14.47 -15.41 10.25
C ALA A 437 -14.28 -13.92 9.99
N LEU A 438 -14.53 -13.46 8.73
CA LEU A 438 -14.31 -12.08 8.32
C LEU A 438 -15.28 -11.11 8.99
N LEU A 439 -16.58 -11.35 8.86
CA LEU A 439 -17.62 -10.38 9.26
C LEU A 439 -17.54 -9.97 10.73
N PRO A 440 -17.47 -10.89 11.72
CA PRO A 440 -17.35 -10.51 13.13
C PRO A 440 -16.01 -9.80 13.42
N SER A 441 -14.92 -10.21 12.77
CA SER A 441 -13.59 -9.60 12.97
C SER A 441 -13.56 -8.16 12.47
N VAL A 442 -14.15 -7.88 11.30
CA VAL A 442 -14.33 -6.52 10.78
C VAL A 442 -15.28 -5.73 11.67
N GLY A 443 -16.42 -6.31 12.03
CA GLY A 443 -17.42 -5.66 12.90
C GLY A 443 -16.84 -5.20 14.23
N LEU A 444 -16.05 -6.05 14.90
CA LEU A 444 -15.38 -5.67 16.14
C LEU A 444 -14.32 -4.57 15.91
N GLY A 445 -13.54 -4.66 14.84
CA GLY A 445 -12.56 -3.62 14.48
C GLY A 445 -13.23 -2.27 14.28
N LEU A 446 -14.35 -2.22 13.55
CA LEU A 446 -15.14 -1.00 13.33
C LEU A 446 -15.72 -0.47 14.65
N ILE A 447 -16.28 -1.33 15.49
CA ILE A 447 -16.81 -0.94 16.82
C ILE A 447 -15.69 -0.25 17.62
N ILE A 448 -14.50 -0.84 17.67
CA ILE A 448 -13.34 -0.26 18.36
C ILE A 448 -12.98 1.11 17.76
N SER A 449 -12.97 1.25 16.44
CA SER A 449 -12.61 2.50 15.76
C SER A 449 -13.65 3.61 15.97
N PHE A 450 -14.94 3.27 16.13
CA PHE A 450 -16.01 4.26 16.28
C PHE A 450 -16.30 4.67 17.73
N ILE A 451 -15.79 3.95 18.72
CA ILE A 451 -16.01 4.26 20.14
C ILE A 451 -14.88 5.17 20.65
N PRO A 452 -15.16 6.46 21.01
CA PRO A 452 -14.12 7.39 21.42
C PRO A 452 -13.25 6.94 22.60
N THR A 453 -13.84 6.21 23.56
CA THR A 453 -13.10 5.68 24.73
C THR A 453 -12.12 4.55 24.36
N LEU A 454 -12.23 3.97 23.17
CA LEU A 454 -11.36 2.91 22.66
C LEU A 454 -10.35 3.43 21.61
N HIS A 455 -10.25 4.76 21.42
CA HIS A 455 -9.39 5.36 20.39
C HIS A 455 -7.93 4.88 20.48
N GLU A 456 -7.38 4.74 21.68
CA GLU A 456 -6.02 4.21 21.85
C GLU A 456 -5.90 2.75 21.39
N VAL A 457 -6.95 1.94 21.58
CA VAL A 457 -7.01 0.55 21.13
C VAL A 457 -7.19 0.48 19.61
N ALA A 458 -7.89 1.46 19.02
CA ALA A 458 -8.13 1.55 17.58
C ALA A 458 -6.83 1.60 16.76
N ASN A 459 -5.78 2.20 17.28
CA ASN A 459 -4.44 2.20 16.66
C ASN A 459 -3.89 0.78 16.40
N PHE A 460 -4.42 -0.23 17.08
CA PHE A 460 -4.06 -1.65 16.92
C PHE A 460 -5.06 -2.45 16.08
N SER A 461 -6.04 -1.80 15.44
CA SER A 461 -7.13 -2.47 14.70
C SER A 461 -6.62 -3.48 13.69
N TRP A 462 -5.51 -3.20 13.00
CA TRP A 462 -4.91 -4.14 12.08
C TRP A 462 -4.44 -5.42 12.78
N PHE A 463 -3.71 -5.32 13.88
CA PHE A 463 -3.20 -6.49 14.63
C PHE A 463 -4.33 -7.29 15.25
N ILE A 464 -5.32 -6.62 15.84
CA ILE A 464 -6.53 -7.23 16.39
C ILE A 464 -7.26 -7.99 15.29
N GLY A 465 -7.44 -7.35 14.13
CA GLY A 465 -8.08 -7.95 12.97
C GLY A 465 -7.34 -9.18 12.43
N VAL A 466 -6.01 -9.12 12.34
CA VAL A 466 -5.17 -10.27 11.94
C VAL A 466 -5.36 -11.44 12.89
N PHE A 467 -5.26 -11.17 14.19
CA PHE A 467 -5.40 -12.20 15.21
C PHE A 467 -6.80 -12.85 15.19
N LEU A 468 -7.85 -12.04 15.17
CA LEU A 468 -9.23 -12.51 15.15
C LEU A 468 -9.55 -13.26 13.86
N GLY A 469 -9.22 -12.70 12.70
CA GLY A 469 -9.45 -13.34 11.41
C GLY A 469 -8.74 -14.68 11.28
N ALA A 470 -7.45 -14.72 11.66
CA ALA A 470 -6.66 -15.95 11.61
C ALA A 470 -7.16 -17.03 12.56
N THR A 471 -7.45 -16.67 13.82
CA THR A 471 -7.87 -17.63 14.85
C THR A 471 -9.28 -18.14 14.60
N ALA A 472 -10.23 -17.26 14.25
CA ALA A 472 -11.60 -17.64 13.91
C ALA A 472 -11.61 -18.56 12.67
N TYR A 473 -10.87 -18.19 11.61
CA TYR A 473 -10.81 -19.02 10.40
C TYR A 473 -10.16 -20.37 10.67
N ARG A 474 -9.06 -20.41 11.41
CA ARG A 474 -8.39 -21.66 11.80
C ARG A 474 -9.33 -22.59 12.60
N TRP A 475 -10.14 -22.02 13.49
CA TRP A 475 -11.09 -22.78 14.28
C TRP A 475 -12.22 -23.35 13.42
N LEU A 476 -12.80 -22.51 12.55
CA LEU A 476 -13.88 -22.91 11.65
C LEU A 476 -13.44 -23.92 10.59
N ALA A 477 -12.19 -23.83 10.11
CA ALA A 477 -11.64 -24.69 9.04
C ALA A 477 -10.86 -25.91 9.58
N ARG A 478 -10.98 -26.25 10.88
CA ARG A 478 -10.24 -27.36 11.51
C ARG A 478 -10.42 -28.70 10.80
N ASP A 479 -11.64 -28.99 10.30
CA ASP A 479 -11.98 -30.25 9.65
C ASP A 479 -11.19 -30.42 8.33
N GLU A 480 -11.01 -29.35 7.56
CA GLU A 480 -10.20 -29.37 6.33
C GLU A 480 -8.73 -29.66 6.64
N ARG A 481 -8.23 -29.13 7.74
CA ARG A 481 -6.88 -29.38 8.21
C ARG A 481 -6.66 -30.84 8.56
N GLU A 482 -7.63 -31.48 9.23
CA GLU A 482 -7.55 -32.91 9.59
C GLU A 482 -7.57 -33.82 8.36
N VAL A 483 -8.44 -33.52 7.39
CA VAL A 483 -8.49 -34.26 6.12
C VAL A 483 -7.15 -34.17 5.37
N GLN A 484 -6.57 -33.00 5.29
CA GLN A 484 -5.26 -32.81 4.65
C GLN A 484 -4.11 -33.45 5.44
N ALA A 485 -4.17 -33.45 6.77
CA ALA A 485 -3.20 -34.15 7.61
C ALA A 485 -3.23 -35.65 7.37
N LYS A 486 -4.42 -36.25 7.32
CA LYS A 486 -4.61 -37.67 7.04
C LYS A 486 -4.14 -38.04 5.61
N ALA A 487 -4.39 -37.19 4.62
CA ALA A 487 -3.93 -37.39 3.25
C ALA A 487 -2.40 -37.32 3.13
N ALA A 488 -1.74 -36.38 3.80
CA ALA A 488 -0.29 -36.26 3.85
C ALA A 488 0.38 -37.45 4.54
N PHE A 489 -0.23 -37.95 5.60
CA PHE A 489 0.25 -39.17 6.28
C PHE A 489 0.16 -40.41 5.39
N ARG A 490 -0.96 -40.57 4.66
CA ARG A 490 -1.15 -41.69 3.70
C ARG A 490 -0.22 -41.64 2.50
N SER A 491 0.21 -40.45 2.07
CA SER A 491 1.13 -40.27 0.94
C SER A 491 2.63 -40.37 1.30
N GLY A 492 2.97 -40.65 2.57
CA GLY A 492 4.36 -40.76 3.01
C GLY A 492 5.14 -39.43 3.02
N ALA A 493 4.51 -38.30 2.80
CA ALA A 493 5.15 -36.99 2.70
C ALA A 493 5.48 -36.33 4.09
N VAL A 494 5.48 -37.11 5.15
CA VAL A 494 5.78 -36.62 6.54
C VAL A 494 7.10 -37.20 7.04
N ALA A 495 8.04 -37.48 6.15
CA ALA A 495 9.40 -37.86 6.54
C ALA A 495 10.41 -37.25 5.56
N GLN A 496 10.61 -35.93 5.62
CA GLN A 496 11.87 -35.25 5.23
C GLN A 496 11.85 -33.81 5.79
#